data_068664eeda00b8486294ad7d5352cf33
#
_entry.id   068664eeda00b8486294ad7d5352cf33
#
_cell.length_a   1.000
_cell.length_b   1.000
_cell.length_c   1.000
_cell.angle_alpha   90.00
_cell.angle_beta   90.00
_cell.angle_gamma   90.00
#
_symmetry.space_group_name_H-M   'P 1'
#
loop_
_entity.id
_entity.type
_entity.pdbx_description
1 polymer ?
#
loop_
_entity_poly.entity_id
_entity_poly.type
_entity_poly.pdbx_seq_one_letter_code
_entity_poly.pdbx_strand_id
1 'polypeptide(L)'
;MTFTFKKWLVTAASLLTLSVSAHAADITGAGATFPYPIYAKWAEAYKKSSNVGLNYQSIGSSGGIRQIKAKTVTFGGTDAPLKGDELEKEGMVQFPTVLGGVVPVFNLDGFKGGDIRLTGDVLAEIFMGSIAKWNDAKIAALNPGKKLPDQAITVAHRADGSGTTFIFTDYLSEVSKGWADKVGKGAAVKWPAASSVGGKGNEGVAANVSRVKGSIGYVEFAYAKKNNIPYVQMQNRDGQYVRPDDETFAAAAAGADWFGTPGMGISLVNQKGAKSWPITGATFVLMYKNPADKAASQEALKYFDWAFKNGKQMAAELDYVSLPDGLTAQIRSKVWSQIAK
;
A
#
# COMPACT_ATOMS: atom_id res chain seq x y z
N MET A 1 -0.24 -89.61 -33.76
CA MET A 1 -0.03 -88.98 -32.49
C MET A 1 0.27 -87.50 -32.74
N THR A 2 -0.72 -86.65 -32.56
CA THR A 2 -0.65 -85.21 -32.84
C THR A 2 -0.72 -84.46 -31.50
N PHE A 3 0.33 -83.83 -31.10
CA PHE A 3 0.39 -82.97 -29.88
C PHE A 3 0.05 -81.55 -30.29
N THR A 4 -1.07 -81.03 -29.75
CA THR A 4 -1.52 -79.66 -29.87
C THR A 4 -0.98 -78.80 -28.73
N PHE A 5 -0.12 -77.79 -29.01
CA PHE A 5 0.38 -76.82 -28.08
C PHE A 5 -0.64 -75.69 -27.95
N LYS A 6 -1.28 -75.51 -26.77
CA LYS A 6 -2.09 -74.33 -26.42
C LYS A 6 -1.16 -73.21 -25.96
N LYS A 7 -1.09 -72.11 -26.71
CA LYS A 7 -0.44 -70.87 -26.31
C LYS A 7 -1.36 -70.08 -25.39
N TRP A 8 -0.89 -69.85 -24.20
CA TRP A 8 -1.51 -68.88 -23.26
C TRP A 8 -0.92 -67.52 -23.53
N LEU A 9 -1.73 -66.56 -24.01
CA LEU A 9 -1.44 -65.14 -24.07
C LEU A 9 -1.84 -64.51 -22.71
N VAL A 10 -0.85 -64.14 -21.93
CA VAL A 10 -1.03 -63.30 -20.74
C VAL A 10 -0.95 -61.86 -21.21
N THR A 11 -2.08 -61.16 -21.27
CA THR A 11 -2.17 -59.74 -21.57
C THR A 11 -1.94 -58.98 -20.25
N ALA A 12 -0.74 -58.43 -20.03
CA ALA A 12 -0.44 -57.52 -18.94
C ALA A 12 -0.98 -56.13 -19.34
N ALA A 13 -2.13 -55.76 -18.78
CA ALA A 13 -2.66 -54.40 -18.89
C ALA A 13 -1.89 -53.50 -17.91
N SER A 14 -0.91 -52.77 -18.42
CA SER A 14 -0.21 -51.73 -17.67
C SER A 14 -1.15 -50.51 -17.50
N LEU A 15 -1.75 -50.37 -16.33
CA LEU A 15 -2.42 -49.12 -15.93
C LEU A 15 -1.36 -48.03 -15.75
N LEU A 16 -1.17 -47.20 -16.80
CA LEU A 16 -0.48 -45.92 -16.64
C LEU A 16 -1.42 -44.98 -15.88
N THR A 17 -1.22 -44.85 -14.58
CA THR A 17 -1.78 -43.75 -13.80
C THR A 17 -1.11 -42.46 -14.23
N LEU A 18 -1.73 -41.70 -15.14
CA LEU A 18 -1.40 -40.31 -15.41
C LEU A 18 -1.67 -39.51 -14.13
N SER A 19 -0.62 -39.29 -13.35
CA SER A 19 -0.64 -38.29 -12.27
C SER A 19 -0.79 -36.92 -12.94
N VAL A 20 -2.02 -36.45 -13.10
CA VAL A 20 -2.29 -35.07 -13.43
C VAL A 20 -1.84 -34.27 -12.20
N SER A 21 -0.62 -33.72 -12.24
CA SER A 21 -0.20 -32.70 -11.30
C SER A 21 -1.13 -31.51 -11.52
N ALA A 22 -2.15 -31.39 -10.63
CA ALA A 22 -2.96 -30.18 -10.59
C ALA A 22 -2.00 -29.03 -10.22
N HIS A 23 -1.54 -28.28 -11.22
CA HIS A 23 -0.88 -27.02 -10.97
C HIS A 23 -1.95 -26.13 -10.33
N ALA A 24 -1.70 -25.73 -9.07
CA ALA A 24 -2.50 -24.69 -8.45
C ALA A 24 -2.43 -23.46 -9.36
N ALA A 25 -3.58 -22.88 -9.69
CA ALA A 25 -3.64 -21.71 -10.55
C ALA A 25 -2.86 -20.57 -9.90
N ASP A 26 -1.99 -19.92 -10.65
CA ASP A 26 -1.28 -18.74 -10.18
C ASP A 26 -2.29 -17.66 -9.76
N ILE A 27 -2.03 -17.03 -8.63
CA ILE A 27 -2.87 -15.96 -8.10
C ILE A 27 -2.61 -14.70 -8.92
N THR A 28 -3.67 -14.02 -9.38
CA THR A 28 -3.57 -12.74 -10.06
C THR A 28 -4.09 -11.62 -9.17
N GLY A 29 -3.33 -10.53 -9.06
CA GLY A 29 -3.73 -9.33 -8.35
C GLY A 29 -3.30 -8.07 -9.08
N ALA A 30 -3.98 -6.98 -8.84
CA ALA A 30 -3.58 -5.68 -9.38
C ALA A 30 -3.99 -4.55 -8.44
N GLY A 31 -3.23 -3.45 -8.43
CA GLY A 31 -3.65 -2.28 -7.70
C GLY A 31 -2.54 -1.44 -7.10
N ALA A 32 -2.73 -1.08 -5.85
CA ALA A 32 -1.89 -0.14 -5.11
C ALA A 32 -0.39 -0.44 -5.22
N THR A 33 0.37 0.61 -5.44
CA THR A 33 1.84 0.53 -5.42
C THR A 33 2.40 0.60 -3.99
N PHE A 34 1.61 1.06 -3.05
CA PHE A 34 1.95 1.15 -1.63
C PHE A 34 2.44 -0.20 -1.06
N PRO A 35 1.72 -1.34 -1.19
CA PRO A 35 2.16 -2.60 -0.62
C PRO A 35 3.11 -3.39 -1.54
N TYR A 36 3.42 -2.91 -2.75
CA TYR A 36 4.13 -3.72 -3.75
C TYR A 36 5.48 -4.28 -3.25
N PRO A 37 6.34 -3.52 -2.53
CA PRO A 37 7.58 -4.06 -2.01
C PRO A 37 7.39 -5.29 -1.11
N ILE A 38 6.43 -5.24 -0.19
CA ILE A 38 6.16 -6.36 0.71
C ILE A 38 5.39 -7.49 0.03
N TYR A 39 4.44 -7.19 -0.87
CA TYR A 39 3.73 -8.22 -1.63
C TYR A 39 4.67 -9.03 -2.52
N ALA A 40 5.65 -8.38 -3.16
CA ALA A 40 6.68 -9.07 -3.95
C ALA A 40 7.55 -9.98 -3.08
N LYS A 41 7.96 -9.52 -1.89
CA LYS A 41 8.76 -10.30 -0.94
C LYS A 41 7.99 -11.51 -0.39
N TRP A 42 6.72 -11.31 -0.01
CA TRP A 42 5.84 -12.40 0.41
C TRP A 42 5.57 -13.39 -0.72
N ALA A 43 5.35 -12.91 -1.94
CA ALA A 43 5.11 -13.77 -3.11
C ALA A 43 6.29 -14.68 -3.41
N GLU A 44 7.52 -14.16 -3.35
CA GLU A 44 8.74 -14.96 -3.53
C GLU A 44 8.86 -16.05 -2.45
N ALA A 45 8.64 -15.69 -1.18
CA ALA A 45 8.72 -16.63 -0.07
C ALA A 45 7.59 -17.68 -0.09
N TYR A 46 6.36 -17.25 -0.43
CA TYR A 46 5.21 -18.17 -0.58
C TYR A 46 5.42 -19.16 -1.71
N LYS A 47 5.93 -18.72 -2.86
CA LYS A 47 6.24 -19.61 -3.99
C LYS A 47 7.24 -20.71 -3.61
N LYS A 48 8.25 -20.40 -2.79
CA LYS A 48 9.23 -21.39 -2.32
C LYS A 48 8.59 -22.46 -1.43
N SER A 49 7.54 -22.12 -0.66
CA SER A 49 6.89 -23.05 0.28
C SER A 49 5.67 -23.77 -0.29
N SER A 50 4.94 -23.17 -1.22
CA SER A 50 3.68 -23.69 -1.75
C SER A 50 3.73 -24.11 -3.22
N ASN A 51 4.79 -23.72 -3.94
CA ASN A 51 4.89 -23.80 -5.41
C ASN A 51 3.82 -23.02 -6.18
N VAL A 52 3.12 -22.07 -5.52
CA VAL A 52 2.10 -21.20 -6.11
C VAL A 52 2.67 -19.81 -6.33
N GLY A 53 2.53 -19.26 -7.54
CA GLY A 53 2.96 -17.92 -7.89
C GLY A 53 1.88 -16.87 -7.62
N LEU A 54 2.32 -15.64 -7.35
CA LEU A 54 1.48 -14.44 -7.37
C LEU A 54 1.98 -13.50 -8.46
N ASN A 55 1.12 -13.19 -9.41
CA ASN A 55 1.32 -12.11 -10.40
C ASN A 55 0.56 -10.87 -9.94
N TYR A 56 1.25 -9.95 -9.26
CA TYR A 56 0.67 -8.68 -8.81
C TYR A 56 1.11 -7.53 -9.69
N GLN A 57 0.16 -6.86 -10.33
CA GLN A 57 0.39 -5.69 -11.18
C GLN A 57 0.28 -4.40 -10.35
N SER A 58 1.40 -3.74 -10.10
CA SER A 58 1.50 -2.46 -9.38
C SER A 58 1.10 -1.30 -10.31
N ILE A 59 -0.21 -0.98 -10.37
CA ILE A 59 -0.82 -0.03 -11.33
C ILE A 59 -1.64 1.10 -10.67
N GLY A 60 -1.50 1.25 -9.36
CA GLY A 60 -2.25 2.20 -8.54
C GLY A 60 -3.63 1.71 -8.11
N SER A 61 -4.12 2.23 -6.97
CA SER A 61 -5.37 1.79 -6.34
C SER A 61 -6.57 1.86 -7.26
N SER A 62 -6.75 2.96 -7.99
CA SER A 62 -7.86 3.07 -8.96
C SER A 62 -7.75 2.05 -10.09
N GLY A 63 -6.53 1.66 -10.48
CA GLY A 63 -6.27 0.57 -11.43
C GLY A 63 -6.75 -0.77 -10.87
N GLY A 64 -6.40 -1.08 -9.64
CA GLY A 64 -6.82 -2.30 -8.95
C GLY A 64 -8.34 -2.40 -8.80
N ILE A 65 -8.98 -1.30 -8.35
CA ILE A 65 -10.44 -1.25 -8.24
C ILE A 65 -11.11 -1.51 -9.60
N ARG A 66 -10.59 -0.92 -10.68
CA ARG A 66 -11.14 -1.17 -12.02
C ARG A 66 -10.96 -2.62 -12.46
N GLN A 67 -9.79 -3.21 -12.22
CA GLN A 67 -9.52 -4.59 -12.63
C GLN A 67 -10.36 -5.62 -11.86
N ILE A 68 -10.51 -5.45 -10.54
CA ILE A 68 -11.37 -6.36 -9.78
C ILE A 68 -12.84 -6.20 -10.19
N LYS A 69 -13.35 -4.99 -10.41
CA LYS A 69 -14.70 -4.76 -10.94
C LYS A 69 -14.90 -5.37 -12.32
N ALA A 70 -13.89 -5.35 -13.17
CA ALA A 70 -13.89 -6.01 -14.49
C ALA A 70 -13.69 -7.53 -14.40
N LYS A 71 -13.46 -8.10 -13.21
CA LYS A 71 -13.22 -9.52 -12.97
C LYS A 71 -12.02 -10.10 -13.73
N THR A 72 -10.99 -9.27 -13.98
CA THR A 72 -9.76 -9.65 -14.68
C THR A 72 -8.64 -10.12 -13.76
N VAL A 73 -8.84 -10.00 -12.46
CA VAL A 73 -7.90 -10.44 -11.41
C VAL A 73 -8.64 -11.12 -10.27
N THR A 74 -7.94 -11.98 -9.54
CA THR A 74 -8.46 -12.68 -8.35
C THR A 74 -8.73 -11.71 -7.20
N PHE A 75 -7.86 -10.70 -7.02
CA PHE A 75 -8.05 -9.66 -6.02
C PHE A 75 -7.57 -8.29 -6.50
N GLY A 76 -8.20 -7.23 -5.99
CA GLY A 76 -7.76 -5.85 -6.15
C GLY A 76 -7.03 -5.33 -4.92
N GLY A 77 -5.96 -4.54 -5.10
CA GLY A 77 -5.25 -3.85 -4.01
C GLY A 77 -5.56 -2.35 -4.00
N THR A 78 -5.90 -1.78 -2.84
CA THR A 78 -6.19 -0.35 -2.71
C THR A 78 -5.82 0.19 -1.33
N ASP A 79 -5.26 1.41 -1.29
CA ASP A 79 -5.07 2.16 -0.04
C ASP A 79 -6.14 3.25 0.13
N ALA A 80 -7.08 3.33 -0.83
CA ALA A 80 -8.30 4.12 -0.74
C ALA A 80 -9.48 3.14 -0.59
N PRO A 81 -9.88 2.78 0.65
CA PRO A 81 -10.89 1.76 0.87
C PRO A 81 -12.23 2.18 0.27
N LEU A 82 -12.94 1.21 -0.26
CA LEU A 82 -14.32 1.39 -0.70
C LEU A 82 -15.24 1.53 0.51
N LYS A 83 -16.30 2.29 0.35
CA LYS A 83 -17.35 2.40 1.37
C LYS A 83 -18.16 1.11 1.47
N GLY A 84 -18.77 0.86 2.64
CA GLY A 84 -19.55 -0.34 2.88
C GLY A 84 -20.71 -0.55 1.90
N ASP A 85 -21.44 0.54 1.56
CA ASP A 85 -22.52 0.53 0.57
C ASP A 85 -22.03 0.19 -0.85
N GLU A 86 -20.84 0.66 -1.23
CA GLU A 86 -20.22 0.32 -2.51
C GLU A 86 -19.78 -1.16 -2.53
N LEU A 87 -19.18 -1.66 -1.44
CA LEU A 87 -18.81 -3.09 -1.32
C LEU A 87 -20.02 -4.00 -1.42
N GLU A 88 -21.12 -3.64 -0.76
CA GLU A 88 -22.37 -4.40 -0.80
C GLU A 88 -22.96 -4.42 -2.21
N LYS A 89 -23.05 -3.25 -2.85
CA LYS A 89 -23.56 -3.12 -4.24
C LYS A 89 -22.77 -3.96 -5.23
N GLU A 90 -21.44 -4.02 -5.08
CA GLU A 90 -20.56 -4.79 -5.96
C GLU A 90 -20.46 -6.27 -5.55
N GLY A 91 -21.04 -6.67 -4.42
CA GLY A 91 -20.93 -8.04 -3.90
C GLY A 91 -19.51 -8.41 -3.47
N MET A 92 -18.76 -7.46 -2.95
CA MET A 92 -17.38 -7.62 -2.54
C MET A 92 -17.22 -7.54 -1.02
N VAL A 93 -16.11 -8.10 -0.53
CA VAL A 93 -15.52 -7.83 0.78
C VAL A 93 -14.21 -7.11 0.61
N GLN A 94 -13.80 -6.41 1.67
CA GLN A 94 -12.48 -5.80 1.76
C GLN A 94 -11.87 -6.08 3.14
N PHE A 95 -10.54 -6.20 3.19
CA PHE A 95 -9.81 -6.38 4.45
C PHE A 95 -8.41 -5.78 4.34
N PRO A 96 -7.86 -5.20 5.44
CA PRO A 96 -6.50 -4.70 5.46
C PRO A 96 -5.47 -5.85 5.44
N THR A 97 -4.26 -5.55 4.97
CA THR A 97 -3.15 -6.53 4.95
C THR A 97 -1.91 -6.05 5.68
N VAL A 98 -1.48 -4.83 5.43
CA VAL A 98 -0.37 -4.17 6.14
C VAL A 98 -0.65 -2.69 6.31
N LEU A 99 0.06 -2.09 7.25
CA LEU A 99 0.10 -0.64 7.48
C LEU A 99 1.47 -0.12 7.08
N GLY A 100 1.54 1.18 6.80
CA GLY A 100 2.80 1.87 6.51
C GLY A 100 2.62 3.38 6.57
N GLY A 101 3.72 4.10 6.43
CA GLY A 101 3.72 5.55 6.41
C GLY A 101 3.83 6.13 5.02
N VAL A 102 3.00 7.11 4.71
CA VAL A 102 3.28 8.03 3.60
C VAL A 102 4.22 9.09 4.13
N VAL A 103 5.35 9.29 3.47
CA VAL A 103 6.39 10.19 3.94
C VAL A 103 6.67 11.29 2.91
N PRO A 104 6.69 12.57 3.33
CA PRO A 104 7.22 13.63 2.50
C PRO A 104 8.72 13.42 2.30
N VAL A 105 9.15 13.38 1.05
CA VAL A 105 10.55 13.19 0.61
C VAL A 105 11.02 14.38 -0.18
N PHE A 106 12.33 14.68 -0.13
CA PHE A 106 12.85 15.87 -0.77
C PHE A 106 14.25 15.67 -1.37
N ASN A 107 14.68 16.61 -2.21
CA ASN A 107 16.01 16.62 -2.82
C ASN A 107 16.67 17.99 -2.64
N LEU A 108 17.45 18.11 -1.56
CA LEU A 108 18.27 19.29 -1.25
C LEU A 108 19.71 18.88 -0.97
N ASP A 109 20.66 19.54 -1.62
CA ASP A 109 22.08 19.29 -1.38
C ASP A 109 22.46 19.65 0.07
N GLY A 110 23.22 18.76 0.71
CA GLY A 110 23.69 18.94 2.08
C GLY A 110 22.70 18.56 3.18
N PHE A 111 21.47 18.13 2.83
CA PHE A 111 20.47 17.69 3.79
C PHE A 111 20.21 16.19 3.71
N LYS A 112 20.00 15.56 4.86
CA LYS A 112 19.72 14.13 5.02
C LYS A 112 18.30 13.88 5.52
N GLY A 113 17.87 12.63 5.51
CA GLY A 113 16.61 12.22 6.08
C GLY A 113 16.46 12.63 7.55
N GLY A 114 15.39 13.34 7.87
CA GLY A 114 15.10 13.88 9.18
C GLY A 114 15.80 15.21 9.51
N ASP A 115 16.51 15.83 8.58
CA ASP A 115 17.13 17.14 8.81
C ASP A 115 16.12 18.28 8.72
N ILE A 116 15.08 18.13 7.93
CA ILE A 116 14.02 19.13 7.75
C ILE A 116 12.81 18.75 8.59
N ARG A 117 12.23 19.73 9.27
CA ARG A 117 10.99 19.64 10.05
C ARG A 117 9.90 20.43 9.36
N LEU A 118 8.71 19.84 9.24
CA LEU A 118 7.51 20.52 8.74
C LEU A 118 6.32 20.26 9.67
N THR A 119 5.39 21.21 9.69
CA THR A 119 4.04 21.02 10.21
C THR A 119 3.10 20.65 9.08
N GLY A 120 1.91 20.14 9.40
CA GLY A 120 0.91 19.79 8.39
C GLY A 120 0.46 21.00 7.57
N ASP A 121 0.25 22.15 8.22
CA ASP A 121 -0.12 23.39 7.52
C ASP A 121 0.94 23.85 6.53
N VAL A 122 2.22 23.88 6.95
CA VAL A 122 3.34 24.28 6.08
C VAL A 122 3.47 23.30 4.91
N LEU A 123 3.31 22.00 5.14
CA LEU A 123 3.29 21.00 4.07
C LEU A 123 2.14 21.26 3.08
N ALA A 124 0.94 21.55 3.57
CA ALA A 124 -0.20 21.90 2.72
C ALA A 124 0.06 23.16 1.89
N GLU A 125 0.64 24.21 2.49
CA GLU A 125 0.97 25.44 1.78
C GLU A 125 2.02 25.22 0.68
N ILE A 126 3.00 24.32 0.89
CA ILE A 126 3.96 23.92 -0.14
C ILE A 126 3.23 23.24 -1.31
N PHE A 127 2.37 22.26 -1.03
CA PHE A 127 1.63 21.55 -2.09
C PHE A 127 0.55 22.40 -2.75
N MET A 128 0.07 23.47 -2.09
CA MET A 128 -0.77 24.50 -2.72
C MET A 128 0.03 25.50 -3.57
N GLY A 129 1.38 25.50 -3.46
CA GLY A 129 2.24 26.46 -4.15
C GLY A 129 2.28 27.86 -3.50
N SER A 130 1.69 28.03 -2.31
CA SER A 130 1.77 29.28 -1.53
C SER A 130 3.17 29.49 -0.95
N ILE A 131 3.85 28.40 -0.59
CA ILE A 131 5.27 28.39 -0.26
C ILE A 131 6.01 27.79 -1.46
N ALA A 132 6.77 28.63 -2.17
CA ALA A 132 7.42 28.27 -3.42
C ALA A 132 8.95 28.15 -3.33
N LYS A 133 9.56 28.45 -2.18
CA LYS A 133 11.00 28.38 -1.95
C LYS A 133 11.33 27.71 -0.63
N TRP A 134 12.48 27.02 -0.57
CA TRP A 134 12.94 26.33 0.62
C TRP A 134 13.33 27.28 1.77
N ASN A 135 13.84 28.47 1.47
CA ASN A 135 14.17 29.49 2.46
C ASN A 135 12.98 30.35 2.91
N ASP A 136 11.74 29.96 2.59
CA ASP A 136 10.56 30.64 3.09
C ASP A 136 10.59 30.79 4.62
N ALA A 137 10.15 31.94 5.13
CA ALA A 137 10.20 32.26 6.56
C ALA A 137 9.47 31.22 7.43
N LYS A 138 8.37 30.63 6.94
CA LYS A 138 7.62 29.57 7.65
C LYS A 138 8.43 28.29 7.76
N ILE A 139 9.15 27.87 6.71
CA ILE A 139 10.02 26.69 6.77
C ILE A 139 11.22 27.00 7.67
N ALA A 140 11.85 28.18 7.53
CA ALA A 140 12.99 28.58 8.33
C ALA A 140 12.69 28.62 9.84
N ALA A 141 11.51 29.11 10.23
CA ALA A 141 11.08 29.17 11.62
C ALA A 141 10.96 27.77 12.26
N LEU A 142 10.62 26.74 11.49
CA LEU A 142 10.55 25.34 11.95
C LEU A 142 11.93 24.66 12.01
N ASN A 143 12.96 25.28 11.41
CA ASN A 143 14.30 24.70 11.23
C ASN A 143 15.40 25.64 11.73
N PRO A 144 15.38 26.06 13.01
CA PRO A 144 16.36 27.01 13.52
C PRO A 144 17.79 26.47 13.37
N GLY A 145 18.71 27.35 12.95
CA GLY A 145 20.11 27.00 12.74
C GLY A 145 20.41 26.28 11.40
N LYS A 146 19.43 25.94 10.61
CA LYS A 146 19.64 25.38 9.26
C LYS A 146 19.69 26.50 8.22
N LYS A 147 20.75 26.49 7.37
CA LYS A 147 20.85 27.41 6.22
C LYS A 147 20.07 26.80 5.05
N LEU A 148 18.79 27.10 4.98
CA LEU A 148 17.96 26.68 3.86
C LEU A 148 18.33 27.47 2.61
N PRO A 149 18.46 26.80 1.43
CA PRO A 149 18.87 27.46 0.20
C PRO A 149 17.74 28.35 -0.37
N ASP A 150 18.12 29.46 -1.04
CA ASP A 150 17.21 30.20 -1.90
C ASP A 150 16.97 29.41 -3.20
N GLN A 151 16.18 28.33 -3.08
CA GLN A 151 15.88 27.39 -4.15
C GLN A 151 14.38 27.21 -4.27
N ALA A 152 13.91 27.25 -5.52
CA ALA A 152 12.50 27.01 -5.83
C ALA A 152 12.12 25.56 -5.48
N ILE A 153 10.88 25.39 -4.99
CA ILE A 153 10.28 24.09 -4.73
C ILE A 153 9.55 23.59 -5.98
N THR A 154 9.83 22.34 -6.38
CA THR A 154 9.05 21.61 -7.37
C THR A 154 8.30 20.49 -6.66
N VAL A 155 6.97 20.47 -6.76
CA VAL A 155 6.11 19.44 -6.16
C VAL A 155 6.08 18.21 -7.04
N ALA A 156 6.51 17.07 -6.52
CA ALA A 156 6.38 15.78 -7.19
C ALA A 156 5.14 15.05 -6.65
N HIS A 157 4.21 14.72 -7.53
CA HIS A 157 2.93 14.10 -7.17
C HIS A 157 2.59 12.90 -8.04
N ARG A 158 1.54 12.16 -7.71
CA ARG A 158 1.07 11.03 -8.51
C ARG A 158 0.31 11.50 -9.75
N ALA A 159 0.59 10.85 -10.88
CA ALA A 159 -0.11 11.05 -12.15
C ALA A 159 -1.19 9.99 -12.42
N ASP A 160 -1.29 8.98 -11.56
CA ASP A 160 -2.28 7.89 -11.61
C ASP A 160 -3.26 7.98 -10.44
N GLY A 161 -4.35 7.24 -10.49
CA GLY A 161 -5.28 7.12 -9.36
C GLY A 161 -4.67 6.30 -8.23
N SER A 162 -4.29 6.98 -7.14
CA SER A 162 -3.38 6.50 -6.11
C SER A 162 -4.00 6.50 -4.72
N GLY A 163 -3.93 5.35 -4.02
CA GLY A 163 -4.28 5.28 -2.62
C GLY A 163 -3.28 6.03 -1.73
N THR A 164 -1.99 6.05 -2.09
CA THR A 164 -0.99 6.88 -1.41
C THR A 164 -1.37 8.37 -1.46
N THR A 165 -1.85 8.84 -2.62
CA THR A 165 -2.41 10.19 -2.77
C THR A 165 -3.66 10.38 -1.91
N PHE A 166 -4.54 9.37 -1.83
CA PHE A 166 -5.73 9.44 -0.97
C PHE A 166 -5.34 9.65 0.49
N ILE A 167 -4.42 8.84 1.03
CA ILE A 167 -3.93 8.98 2.42
C ILE A 167 -3.29 10.36 2.64
N PHE A 168 -2.45 10.80 1.71
CA PHE A 168 -1.76 12.08 1.80
C PHE A 168 -2.72 13.27 1.77
N THR A 169 -3.70 13.26 0.87
CA THR A 169 -4.68 14.35 0.75
C THR A 169 -5.74 14.30 1.84
N ASP A 170 -6.03 13.12 2.41
CA ASP A 170 -6.85 12.98 3.62
C ASP A 170 -6.17 13.70 4.79
N TYR A 171 -4.87 13.42 5.01
CA TYR A 171 -4.09 14.13 6.02
C TYR A 171 -4.06 15.64 5.82
N LEU A 172 -3.77 16.12 4.60
CA LEU A 172 -3.73 17.57 4.32
C LEU A 172 -5.10 18.23 4.55
N SER A 173 -6.19 17.50 4.28
CA SER A 173 -7.55 18.00 4.55
C SER A 173 -7.88 18.08 6.04
N GLU A 174 -7.32 17.17 6.85
CA GLU A 174 -7.49 17.16 8.31
C GLU A 174 -6.75 18.31 8.98
N VAL A 175 -5.57 18.69 8.49
CA VAL A 175 -4.67 19.65 9.14
C VAL A 175 -4.73 21.04 8.54
N SER A 176 -5.27 21.23 7.35
CA SER A 176 -5.34 22.52 6.66
C SER A 176 -6.73 22.79 6.08
N LYS A 177 -7.43 23.76 6.70
CA LYS A 177 -8.71 24.22 6.16
C LYS A 177 -8.57 24.77 4.74
N GLY A 178 -7.45 25.47 4.43
CA GLY A 178 -7.19 26.00 3.09
C GLY A 178 -7.05 24.89 2.04
N TRP A 179 -6.44 23.77 2.39
CA TRP A 179 -6.39 22.59 1.53
C TRP A 179 -7.77 21.93 1.37
N ALA A 180 -8.46 21.69 2.49
CA ALA A 180 -9.78 21.04 2.50
C ALA A 180 -10.79 21.78 1.62
N ASP A 181 -10.82 23.12 1.70
CA ASP A 181 -11.76 23.95 0.94
C ASP A 181 -11.43 24.05 -0.57
N LYS A 182 -10.13 24.05 -0.93
CA LYS A 182 -9.69 24.30 -2.31
C LYS A 182 -9.39 23.03 -3.11
N VAL A 183 -8.94 21.98 -2.46
CA VAL A 183 -8.47 20.76 -3.12
C VAL A 183 -9.24 19.54 -2.64
N GLY A 184 -9.38 19.37 -1.31
CA GLY A 184 -10.01 18.23 -0.68
C GLY A 184 -9.17 16.96 -0.73
N LYS A 185 -9.81 15.81 -0.44
CA LYS A 185 -9.19 14.49 -0.47
C LYS A 185 -9.65 13.65 -1.64
N GLY A 186 -8.73 12.82 -2.18
CA GLY A 186 -9.06 11.90 -3.26
C GLY A 186 -7.85 11.11 -3.74
N ALA A 187 -8.12 10.01 -4.44
CA ALA A 187 -7.07 9.21 -5.10
C ALA A 187 -6.45 9.93 -6.32
N ALA A 188 -7.10 10.98 -6.80
CA ALA A 188 -6.61 11.90 -7.83
C ALA A 188 -7.22 13.27 -7.54
N VAL A 189 -6.38 14.29 -7.47
CA VAL A 189 -6.78 15.68 -7.21
C VAL A 189 -6.12 16.62 -8.23
N LYS A 190 -6.67 17.82 -8.38
CA LYS A 190 -6.03 18.88 -9.16
C LYS A 190 -4.96 19.55 -8.29
N TRP A 191 -3.70 19.33 -8.61
CA TRP A 191 -2.57 19.90 -7.87
C TRP A 191 -2.43 21.40 -8.17
N PRO A 192 -2.47 22.29 -7.15
CA PRO A 192 -2.46 23.73 -7.37
C PRO A 192 -1.07 24.30 -7.64
N ALA A 193 0.01 23.68 -7.15
CA ALA A 193 1.38 24.17 -7.30
C ALA A 193 1.75 24.31 -8.78
N ALA A 194 2.14 25.54 -9.20
CA ALA A 194 2.49 25.83 -10.59
C ALA A 194 3.74 25.06 -11.04
N SER A 195 4.73 24.90 -10.14
CA SER A 195 5.91 24.05 -10.37
C SER A 195 5.64 22.65 -9.85
N SER A 196 5.22 21.75 -10.72
CA SER A 196 4.93 20.38 -10.33
C SER A 196 5.26 19.38 -11.43
N VAL A 197 5.52 18.12 -11.01
CA VAL A 197 5.83 16.99 -11.89
C VAL A 197 5.08 15.74 -11.45
N GLY A 198 4.39 15.09 -12.39
CA GLY A 198 3.65 13.86 -12.14
C GLY A 198 4.53 12.61 -12.31
N GLY A 199 4.42 11.66 -11.38
CA GLY A 199 5.04 10.34 -11.44
C GLY A 199 4.02 9.22 -11.38
N LYS A 200 4.16 8.18 -12.20
CA LYS A 200 3.32 6.99 -12.12
C LYS A 200 3.83 6.06 -11.02
N GLY A 201 2.95 5.71 -10.09
CA GLY A 201 3.29 4.87 -8.93
C GLY A 201 4.17 5.60 -7.90
N ASN A 202 4.42 4.96 -6.77
CA ASN A 202 5.39 5.42 -5.79
C ASN A 202 6.80 5.51 -6.40
N GLU A 203 7.15 4.56 -7.28
CA GLU A 203 8.42 4.51 -8.01
C GLU A 203 8.63 5.75 -8.89
N GLY A 204 7.59 6.20 -9.61
CA GLY A 204 7.67 7.37 -10.47
C GLY A 204 7.85 8.67 -9.68
N VAL A 205 7.18 8.81 -8.53
CA VAL A 205 7.39 9.97 -7.63
C VAL A 205 8.80 9.91 -7.03
N ALA A 206 9.24 8.76 -6.53
CA ALA A 206 10.58 8.57 -6.00
C ALA A 206 11.66 8.94 -7.05
N ALA A 207 11.50 8.48 -8.29
CA ALA A 207 12.41 8.82 -9.38
C ALA A 207 12.44 10.32 -9.71
N ASN A 208 11.27 10.99 -9.70
CA ASN A 208 11.21 12.43 -9.92
C ASN A 208 11.93 13.20 -8.81
N VAL A 209 11.66 12.86 -7.54
CA VAL A 209 12.33 13.53 -6.41
C VAL A 209 13.84 13.31 -6.46
N SER A 210 14.31 12.11 -6.77
CA SER A 210 15.74 11.82 -6.86
C SER A 210 16.46 12.64 -7.96
N ARG A 211 15.75 13.00 -9.05
CA ARG A 211 16.33 13.69 -10.21
C ARG A 211 16.19 15.20 -10.14
N VAL A 212 15.09 15.72 -9.59
CA VAL A 212 14.76 17.14 -9.62
C VAL A 212 15.26 17.81 -8.33
N LYS A 213 16.33 18.60 -8.46
CA LYS A 213 16.85 19.40 -7.35
C LYS A 213 15.82 20.41 -6.85
N GLY A 214 15.71 20.54 -5.53
CA GLY A 214 14.70 21.40 -4.89
C GLY A 214 13.31 20.79 -4.83
N SER A 215 13.11 19.57 -5.31
CA SER A 215 11.80 18.95 -5.27
C SER A 215 11.41 18.45 -3.87
N ILE A 216 10.10 18.39 -3.64
CA ILE A 216 9.44 17.69 -2.55
C ILE A 216 8.32 16.82 -3.14
N GLY A 217 8.17 15.59 -2.64
CA GLY A 217 7.09 14.70 -3.03
C GLY A 217 6.63 13.88 -1.83
N TYR A 218 5.80 12.87 -2.09
CA TYR A 218 5.36 11.92 -1.06
C TYR A 218 5.35 10.51 -1.64
N VAL A 219 5.84 9.57 -0.86
CA VAL A 219 5.87 8.13 -1.21
C VAL A 219 5.58 7.28 0.03
N GLU A 220 5.26 6.01 -0.17
CA GLU A 220 5.31 5.04 0.92
C GLU A 220 6.78 4.84 1.34
N PHE A 221 7.02 4.63 2.65
CA PHE A 221 8.34 4.75 3.27
C PHE A 221 9.38 3.77 2.74
N ALA A 222 9.00 2.53 2.36
CA ALA A 222 9.93 1.58 1.77
C ALA A 222 10.56 2.10 0.46
N TYR A 223 9.84 2.93 -0.30
CA TYR A 223 10.39 3.56 -1.50
C TYR A 223 11.41 4.65 -1.18
N ALA A 224 11.20 5.41 -0.11
CA ALA A 224 12.18 6.39 0.36
C ALA A 224 13.48 5.70 0.78
N LYS A 225 13.38 4.62 1.58
CA LYS A 225 14.54 3.82 2.03
C LYS A 225 15.27 3.15 0.88
N LYS A 226 14.54 2.44 0.02
CA LYS A 226 15.12 1.72 -1.13
C LYS A 226 15.93 2.62 -2.07
N ASN A 227 15.48 3.87 -2.24
CA ASN A 227 16.11 4.84 -3.14
C ASN A 227 17.02 5.84 -2.40
N ASN A 228 17.23 5.68 -1.09
CA ASN A 228 18.00 6.59 -0.25
C ASN A 228 17.57 8.06 -0.38
N ILE A 229 16.27 8.31 -0.48
CA ILE A 229 15.73 9.67 -0.63
C ILE A 229 15.53 10.28 0.77
N PRO A 230 16.05 11.50 1.03
CA PRO A 230 15.81 12.19 2.28
C PRO A 230 14.33 12.43 2.54
N TYR A 231 13.90 12.25 3.79
CA TYR A 231 12.54 12.45 4.26
C TYR A 231 12.47 13.51 5.35
N VAL A 232 11.28 14.07 5.55
CA VAL A 232 10.99 15.14 6.52
C VAL A 232 10.61 14.53 7.87
N GLN A 233 10.96 15.19 8.98
CA GLN A 233 10.28 14.98 10.26
C GLN A 233 8.96 15.77 10.24
N MET A 234 7.86 15.10 10.59
CA MET A 234 6.55 15.74 10.67
C MET A 234 6.14 16.03 12.11
N GLN A 235 5.56 17.19 12.33
CA GLN A 235 4.88 17.45 13.60
C GLN A 235 3.58 16.67 13.62
N ASN A 236 3.38 15.86 14.67
CA ASN A 236 2.15 15.11 14.87
C ASN A 236 1.08 15.92 15.63
N ARG A 237 -0.08 15.33 15.83
CA ARG A 237 -1.23 15.95 16.49
C ARG A 237 -0.92 16.42 17.93
N ASP A 238 -0.01 15.74 18.62
CA ASP A 238 0.40 16.06 19.99
C ASP A 238 1.57 17.08 20.03
N GLY A 239 1.92 17.69 18.87
CA GLY A 239 2.94 18.72 18.76
C GLY A 239 4.38 18.18 18.73
N GLN A 240 4.58 16.86 18.72
CA GLN A 240 5.91 16.26 18.69
C GLN A 240 6.40 16.10 17.24
N TYR A 241 7.71 16.39 17.02
CA TYR A 241 8.35 16.05 15.75
C TYR A 241 8.80 14.59 15.76
N VAL A 242 8.21 13.81 14.85
CA VAL A 242 8.46 12.37 14.74
C VAL A 242 9.16 12.03 13.42
N ARG A 243 9.95 10.96 13.44
CA ARG A 243 10.53 10.36 12.24
C ARG A 243 9.66 9.17 11.80
N PRO A 244 9.62 8.89 10.50
CA PRO A 244 8.91 7.71 10.01
C PRO A 244 9.72 6.44 10.32
N ASP A 245 9.07 5.47 10.94
CA ASP A 245 9.51 4.08 11.14
C ASP A 245 8.29 3.20 11.47
N ASP A 246 8.48 1.89 11.56
CA ASP A 246 7.43 0.94 11.88
C ASP A 246 6.82 1.15 13.27
N GLU A 247 7.63 1.58 14.27
CA GLU A 247 7.11 1.91 15.62
C GLU A 247 6.13 3.09 15.58
N THR A 248 6.47 4.15 14.85
CA THR A 248 5.63 5.36 14.76
C THR A 248 4.37 5.13 13.91
N PHE A 249 4.42 4.23 12.93
CA PHE A 249 3.24 3.79 12.18
C PHE A 249 2.35 2.89 13.04
N ALA A 250 2.93 1.98 13.81
CA ALA A 250 2.19 1.14 14.76
C ALA A 250 1.51 1.98 15.84
N ALA A 251 2.19 3.02 16.36
CA ALA A 251 1.61 3.94 17.33
C ALA A 251 0.36 4.64 16.81
N ALA A 252 0.36 5.07 15.55
CA ALA A 252 -0.80 5.69 14.91
C ALA A 252 -1.99 4.73 14.75
N ALA A 253 -1.73 3.42 14.65
CA ALA A 253 -2.76 2.40 14.46
C ALA A 253 -3.24 1.75 15.78
N ALA A 254 -2.61 2.05 16.92
CA ALA A 254 -2.83 1.34 18.18
C ALA A 254 -4.28 1.44 18.71
N GLY A 255 -4.98 2.53 18.42
CA GLY A 255 -6.37 2.75 18.83
C GLY A 255 -7.42 2.48 17.75
N ALA A 256 -7.05 1.82 16.65
CA ALA A 256 -7.90 1.67 15.47
C ALA A 256 -9.08 0.71 15.72
N ASP A 257 -10.31 1.21 15.60
CA ASP A 257 -11.52 0.39 15.59
C ASP A 257 -11.85 -0.08 14.17
N TRP A 258 -11.23 -1.21 13.78
CA TRP A 258 -11.35 -1.76 12.42
C TRP A 258 -12.76 -2.21 12.04
N PHE A 259 -13.58 -2.59 13.00
CA PHE A 259 -14.94 -3.07 12.73
C PHE A 259 -16.03 -2.03 13.02
N GLY A 260 -15.67 -0.87 13.58
CA GLY A 260 -16.59 0.26 13.79
C GLY A 260 -17.05 0.91 12.48
N THR A 261 -16.31 0.68 11.38
CA THR A 261 -16.68 1.19 10.04
C THR A 261 -16.98 0.04 9.10
N PRO A 262 -18.14 0.03 8.40
CA PRO A 262 -18.45 -0.97 7.39
C PRO A 262 -17.34 -1.09 6.34
N GLY A 263 -16.90 -2.32 6.04
CA GLY A 263 -15.80 -2.58 5.13
C GLY A 263 -14.40 -2.29 5.71
N MET A 264 -14.29 -2.04 7.02
CA MET A 264 -13.00 -1.77 7.70
C MET A 264 -12.23 -0.56 7.17
N GLY A 265 -12.88 0.34 6.42
CA GLY A 265 -12.27 1.48 5.73
C GLY A 265 -12.02 2.67 6.65
N ILE A 266 -11.20 2.51 7.68
CA ILE A 266 -10.86 3.57 8.65
C ILE A 266 -9.74 4.47 8.15
N SER A 267 -9.73 5.73 8.60
CA SER A 267 -8.58 6.64 8.42
C SER A 267 -7.64 6.54 9.63
N LEU A 268 -6.35 6.42 9.33
CA LEU A 268 -5.27 6.39 10.33
C LEU A 268 -4.43 7.68 10.31
N VAL A 269 -4.85 8.70 9.56
CA VAL A 269 -4.14 9.99 9.51
C VAL A 269 -4.40 10.80 10.78
N ASN A 270 -3.45 11.61 11.17
CA ASN A 270 -3.52 12.57 12.27
C ASN A 270 -4.02 11.98 13.60
N GLN A 271 -3.62 10.74 13.90
CA GLN A 271 -3.99 10.08 15.15
C GLN A 271 -3.25 10.67 16.35
N LYS A 272 -3.92 10.66 17.52
CA LYS A 272 -3.30 11.06 18.81
C LYS A 272 -2.19 10.10 19.19
N GLY A 273 -1.23 10.58 19.94
CA GLY A 273 -0.12 9.83 20.49
C GLY A 273 1.22 10.51 20.21
N ALA A 274 2.02 10.71 21.24
CA ALA A 274 3.30 11.43 21.14
C ALA A 274 4.29 10.83 20.10
N LYS A 275 4.14 9.54 19.80
CA LYS A 275 4.95 8.84 18.80
C LYS A 275 4.24 8.60 17.48
N SER A 276 2.94 8.94 17.34
CA SER A 276 2.15 8.63 16.15
C SER A 276 2.67 9.38 14.92
N TRP A 277 3.03 8.63 13.84
CA TRP A 277 3.31 9.23 12.53
C TRP A 277 2.00 9.77 11.94
N PRO A 278 1.95 11.06 11.53
CA PRO A 278 0.67 11.67 11.19
C PRO A 278 0.08 11.23 9.85
N ILE A 279 0.86 10.61 8.97
CA ILE A 279 0.41 10.22 7.62
C ILE A 279 0.48 8.69 7.49
N THR A 280 -0.15 7.99 8.43
CA THR A 280 -0.22 6.52 8.43
C THR A 280 -1.44 6.05 7.65
N GLY A 281 -1.30 4.94 6.93
CA GLY A 281 -2.38 4.32 6.20
C GLY A 281 -2.31 2.80 6.18
N ALA A 282 -3.40 2.19 5.75
CA ALA A 282 -3.49 0.76 5.51
C ALA A 282 -3.70 0.49 4.02
N THR A 283 -3.23 -0.65 3.56
CA THR A 283 -3.61 -1.19 2.25
C THR A 283 -4.62 -2.30 2.41
N PHE A 284 -5.59 -2.35 1.50
CA PHE A 284 -6.71 -3.28 1.54
C PHE A 284 -6.72 -4.18 0.31
N VAL A 285 -7.21 -5.39 0.49
CA VAL A 285 -7.54 -6.35 -0.55
C VAL A 285 -9.05 -6.34 -0.77
N LEU A 286 -9.46 -6.30 -2.02
CA LEU A 286 -10.84 -6.42 -2.49
C LEU A 286 -11.03 -7.78 -3.13
N MET A 287 -12.06 -8.54 -2.71
CA MET A 287 -12.43 -9.83 -3.30
C MET A 287 -13.95 -9.96 -3.42
N TYR A 288 -14.42 -10.69 -4.43
CA TYR A 288 -15.84 -10.99 -4.54
C TYR A 288 -16.28 -12.01 -3.49
N LYS A 289 -17.49 -11.82 -2.94
CA LYS A 289 -18.16 -12.83 -2.07
C LYS A 289 -18.46 -14.12 -2.85
N ASN A 290 -18.87 -13.99 -4.12
CA ASN A 290 -19.12 -15.08 -5.02
C ASN A 290 -18.19 -14.98 -6.24
N PRO A 291 -16.92 -15.40 -6.12
CA PRO A 291 -15.97 -15.33 -7.22
C PRO A 291 -16.32 -16.31 -8.33
N ALA A 292 -16.05 -15.92 -9.60
CA ALA A 292 -16.22 -16.81 -10.75
C ALA A 292 -15.23 -17.99 -10.69
N ASP A 293 -13.97 -17.70 -10.32
CA ASP A 293 -12.95 -18.72 -10.04
C ASP A 293 -12.77 -18.87 -8.52
N LYS A 294 -13.46 -19.83 -7.96
CA LYS A 294 -13.40 -20.15 -6.54
C LYS A 294 -12.03 -20.71 -6.14
N ALA A 295 -11.41 -21.51 -6.99
CA ALA A 295 -10.11 -22.12 -6.70
C ALA A 295 -9.01 -21.06 -6.58
N ALA A 296 -8.92 -20.14 -7.53
CA ALA A 296 -7.99 -19.03 -7.48
C ALA A 296 -8.26 -18.11 -6.27
N SER A 297 -9.53 -17.87 -5.93
CA SER A 297 -9.89 -17.06 -4.76
C SER A 297 -9.50 -17.73 -3.44
N GLN A 298 -9.71 -19.03 -3.31
CA GLN A 298 -9.26 -19.78 -2.13
C GLN A 298 -7.72 -19.80 -2.03
N GLU A 299 -7.02 -19.89 -3.15
CA GLU A 299 -5.57 -19.84 -3.16
C GLU A 299 -5.04 -18.45 -2.76
N ALA A 300 -5.70 -17.38 -3.19
CA ALA A 300 -5.39 -16.02 -2.74
C ALA A 300 -5.58 -15.87 -1.22
N LEU A 301 -6.64 -16.45 -0.64
CA LEU A 301 -6.84 -16.43 0.81
C LEU A 301 -5.76 -17.23 1.55
N LYS A 302 -5.29 -18.37 1.01
CA LYS A 302 -4.16 -19.12 1.58
C LYS A 302 -2.87 -18.30 1.54
N TYR A 303 -2.62 -17.57 0.46
CA TYR A 303 -1.47 -16.67 0.36
C TYR A 303 -1.52 -15.59 1.45
N PHE A 304 -2.63 -14.89 1.64
CA PHE A 304 -2.76 -13.88 2.69
C PHE A 304 -2.73 -14.49 4.09
N ASP A 305 -3.29 -15.68 4.28
CA ASP A 305 -3.18 -16.40 5.56
C ASP A 305 -1.73 -16.75 5.90
N TRP A 306 -0.98 -17.23 4.91
CA TRP A 306 0.44 -17.49 5.03
C TRP A 306 1.22 -16.20 5.35
N ALA A 307 0.92 -15.11 4.65
CA ALA A 307 1.55 -13.81 4.86
C ALA A 307 1.31 -13.28 6.28
N PHE A 308 0.10 -13.40 6.81
CA PHE A 308 -0.23 -13.02 8.18
C PHE A 308 0.51 -13.85 9.24
N LYS A 309 0.77 -15.13 8.97
CA LYS A 309 1.47 -16.04 9.90
C LYS A 309 2.99 -15.93 9.82
N ASN A 310 3.53 -15.82 8.60
CA ASN A 310 4.96 -15.97 8.32
C ASN A 310 5.63 -14.69 7.81
N GLY A 311 4.85 -13.69 7.43
CA GLY A 311 5.33 -12.48 6.75
C GLY A 311 5.73 -11.33 7.67
N LYS A 312 5.56 -11.44 8.99
CA LYS A 312 5.74 -10.33 9.94
C LYS A 312 7.17 -9.76 9.93
N GLN A 313 8.17 -10.63 9.99
CA GLN A 313 9.58 -10.22 9.97
C GLN A 313 9.91 -9.53 8.64
N MET A 314 9.43 -10.08 7.51
CA MET A 314 9.65 -9.49 6.20
C MET A 314 9.00 -8.10 6.06
N ALA A 315 7.85 -7.88 6.73
CA ALA A 315 7.20 -6.58 6.79
C ALA A 315 8.05 -5.59 7.59
N ALA A 316 8.51 -5.96 8.79
CA ALA A 316 9.35 -5.11 9.64
C ALA A 316 10.69 -4.73 8.95
N GLU A 317 11.31 -5.64 8.20
CA GLU A 317 12.54 -5.35 7.44
C GLU A 317 12.36 -4.24 6.37
N LEU A 318 11.11 -3.99 5.96
CA LEU A 318 10.73 -2.93 5.01
C LEU A 318 9.96 -1.79 5.68
N ASP A 319 9.93 -1.75 7.03
CA ASP A 319 9.17 -0.81 7.87
C ASP A 319 7.65 -0.79 7.61
N TYR A 320 7.10 -1.92 7.16
CA TYR A 320 5.66 -2.13 7.23
C TYR A 320 5.25 -2.70 8.57
N VAL A 321 4.08 -2.31 9.03
CA VAL A 321 3.49 -2.84 10.26
C VAL A 321 2.51 -3.96 9.92
N SER A 322 2.77 -5.13 10.47
CA SER A 322 1.86 -6.27 10.36
C SER A 322 0.62 -6.06 11.22
N LEU A 323 -0.49 -6.63 10.79
CA LEU A 323 -1.73 -6.61 11.58
C LEU A 323 -1.59 -7.44 12.85
N PRO A 324 -2.21 -7.02 13.98
CA PRO A 324 -2.28 -7.82 15.19
C PRO A 324 -2.96 -9.18 14.96
N ASP A 325 -2.53 -10.23 15.67
CA ASP A 325 -3.08 -11.59 15.52
C ASP A 325 -4.58 -11.65 15.80
N GLY A 326 -5.06 -10.89 16.80
CA GLY A 326 -6.48 -10.79 17.09
C GLY A 326 -7.30 -10.20 15.93
N LEU A 327 -6.74 -9.22 15.21
CA LEU A 327 -7.38 -8.64 14.03
C LEU A 327 -7.40 -9.63 12.86
N THR A 328 -6.28 -10.30 12.59
CA THR A 328 -6.22 -11.30 11.50
C THR A 328 -7.15 -12.50 11.76
N ALA A 329 -7.32 -12.91 13.02
CA ALA A 329 -8.30 -13.94 13.40
C ALA A 329 -9.75 -13.48 13.12
N GLN A 330 -10.08 -12.22 13.43
CA GLN A 330 -11.39 -11.65 13.12
C GLN A 330 -11.62 -11.47 11.61
N ILE A 331 -10.59 -11.11 10.84
CA ILE A 331 -10.68 -11.05 9.37
C ILE A 331 -11.06 -12.43 8.83
N ARG A 332 -10.39 -13.50 9.29
CA ARG A 332 -10.71 -14.88 8.86
C ARG A 332 -12.15 -15.26 9.18
N SER A 333 -12.59 -15.00 10.40
CA SER A 333 -13.92 -15.44 10.86
C SER A 333 -15.08 -14.57 10.38
N LYS A 334 -14.88 -13.25 10.22
CA LYS A 334 -15.96 -12.31 9.89
C LYS A 334 -15.97 -11.86 8.42
N VAL A 335 -14.81 -11.82 7.76
CA VAL A 335 -14.70 -11.31 6.38
C VAL A 335 -14.51 -12.45 5.39
N TRP A 336 -13.50 -13.30 5.57
CA TRP A 336 -13.24 -14.40 4.64
C TRP A 336 -14.32 -15.47 4.64
N SER A 337 -15.03 -15.66 5.76
CA SER A 337 -16.19 -16.55 5.83
C SER A 337 -17.33 -16.17 4.90
N GLN A 338 -17.35 -14.93 4.39
CA GLN A 338 -18.34 -14.45 3.41
C GLN A 338 -17.96 -14.82 1.96
N ILE A 339 -16.75 -15.29 1.71
CA ILE A 339 -16.27 -15.66 0.37
C ILE A 339 -16.61 -17.13 0.12
N ALA A 340 -17.40 -17.40 -0.94
CA ALA A 340 -17.84 -18.74 -1.31
C ALA A 340 -16.64 -19.65 -1.64
N LYS A 341 -16.70 -20.87 -1.10
CA LYS A 341 -15.73 -21.95 -1.32
C LYS A 341 -16.02 -22.72 -2.60
#